data_78696f4e0d91e32038f9ef23b2f4d9cd
#
_entry.id   78696f4e0d91e32038f9ef23b2f4d9cd
#
_cell.length_a   1.000
_cell.length_b   1.000
_cell.length_c   1.000
_cell.angle_alpha   90.00
_cell.angle_beta   90.00
_cell.angle_gamma   90.00
#
_symmetry.space_group_name_H-M   'P 1'
#
loop_
_entity.id
_entity.type
_entity.pdbx_description
1 polymer ?
#
loop_
_entity_poly.entity_id
_entity_poly.type
_entity_poly.pdbx_seq_one_letter_code
_entity_poly.pdbx_strand_id
1 'polypeptide(L)'
;MCMKIFLAKQNYHIGNFDDNTKKIICAIEEVKKQGGDIIVFSELSVCGYPPRDFLEFDDIINKCYAAVAEIQQHADTIAVIVGAPDKNTIPKGKDLFNAAYFLFEKEVKGIAHKTCLPTYDVFDENRYFEPAYEWNVNEFKGQKRAVTICEDIWNLGDNPLYRISPMGGLMR
;
A
#
# COMPACT_ATOMS: atom_id res chain seq x y z
N MET A 1 -12.41 23.30 1.44
CA MET A 1 -11.68 23.16 0.15
C MET A 1 -11.92 21.76 -0.36
N CYS A 2 -12.28 21.55 -1.63
CA CYS A 2 -12.49 20.21 -2.18
C CYS A 2 -11.12 19.59 -2.49
N MET A 3 -10.85 18.38 -1.99
CA MET A 3 -9.60 17.67 -2.23
C MET A 3 -9.68 16.89 -3.54
N LYS A 4 -8.64 16.99 -4.37
CA LYS A 4 -8.52 16.25 -5.62
C LYS A 4 -7.71 14.97 -5.40
N ILE A 5 -8.37 13.83 -5.49
CA ILE A 5 -7.75 12.50 -5.36
C ILE A 5 -7.71 11.86 -6.75
N PHE A 6 -6.55 11.37 -7.15
CA PHE A 6 -6.30 10.66 -8.39
C PHE A 6 -6.06 9.18 -8.13
N LEU A 7 -6.72 8.33 -8.88
CA LEU A 7 -6.52 6.88 -8.84
C LEU A 7 -5.70 6.46 -10.07
N ALA A 8 -4.48 6.00 -9.84
CA ALA A 8 -3.58 5.54 -10.87
C ALA A 8 -3.87 4.07 -11.24
N LYS A 9 -4.62 3.86 -12.31
CA LYS A 9 -4.86 2.52 -12.87
C LYS A 9 -3.80 2.21 -13.92
N GLN A 10 -2.77 1.47 -13.51
CA GLN A 10 -1.64 1.10 -14.36
C GLN A 10 -1.39 -0.42 -14.32
N ASN A 11 -0.66 -0.93 -15.31
CA ASN A 11 -0.23 -2.31 -15.36
C ASN A 11 1.24 -2.43 -14.91
N TYR A 12 1.47 -3.13 -13.79
CA TYR A 12 2.79 -3.37 -13.21
C TYR A 12 3.26 -4.79 -13.50
N HIS A 13 4.54 -4.94 -13.81
CA HIS A 13 5.13 -6.25 -14.03
C HIS A 13 5.83 -6.75 -12.77
N ILE A 14 5.60 -8.02 -12.43
CA ILE A 14 6.22 -8.65 -11.27
C ILE A 14 7.74 -8.63 -11.41
N GLY A 15 8.42 -8.08 -10.40
CA GLY A 15 9.87 -8.02 -10.32
C GLY A 15 10.53 -6.97 -11.23
N ASN A 16 9.78 -6.23 -12.03
CA ASN A 16 10.34 -5.16 -12.89
C ASN A 16 10.32 -3.81 -12.15
N PHE A 17 11.18 -3.68 -11.15
CA PHE A 17 11.23 -2.52 -10.24
C PHE A 17 11.48 -1.21 -10.99
N ASP A 18 12.42 -1.20 -11.94
CA ASP A 18 12.82 0.01 -12.66
C ASP A 18 11.65 0.59 -13.49
N ASP A 19 10.92 -0.27 -14.21
CA ASP A 19 9.80 0.15 -15.04
C ASP A 19 8.59 0.53 -14.15
N ASN A 20 8.29 -0.25 -13.12
CA ASN A 20 7.21 0.04 -12.20
C ASN A 20 7.43 1.38 -11.47
N THR A 21 8.64 1.61 -10.93
CA THR A 21 9.01 2.86 -10.27
C THR A 21 8.91 4.05 -11.22
N LYS A 22 9.40 3.91 -12.46
CA LYS A 22 9.29 4.92 -13.50
C LYS A 22 7.85 5.30 -13.82
N LYS A 23 6.98 4.29 -13.98
CA LYS A 23 5.54 4.51 -14.22
C LYS A 23 4.89 5.26 -13.07
N ILE A 24 5.21 4.88 -11.82
CA ILE A 24 4.69 5.54 -10.62
C ILE A 24 5.14 7.00 -10.58
N ILE A 25 6.42 7.27 -10.75
CA ILE A 25 6.98 8.63 -10.75
C ILE A 25 6.37 9.48 -11.87
N CYS A 26 6.28 8.96 -13.09
CA CYS A 26 5.65 9.67 -14.20
C CYS A 26 4.21 10.07 -13.88
N ALA A 27 3.43 9.18 -13.26
CA ALA A 27 2.06 9.49 -12.86
C ALA A 27 2.00 10.55 -11.76
N ILE A 28 2.91 10.51 -10.78
CA ILE A 28 3.02 11.54 -9.73
C ILE A 28 3.27 12.92 -10.36
N GLU A 29 4.26 13.02 -11.24
CA GLU A 29 4.61 14.28 -11.90
C GLU A 29 3.49 14.82 -12.79
N GLU A 30 2.74 13.94 -13.45
CA GLU A 30 1.58 14.34 -14.24
C GLU A 30 0.43 14.87 -13.35
N VAL A 31 0.15 14.22 -12.23
CA VAL A 31 -0.90 14.64 -11.30
C VAL A 31 -0.54 15.95 -10.58
N LYS A 32 0.75 16.18 -10.30
CA LYS A 32 1.22 17.49 -9.79
C LYS A 32 0.85 18.62 -10.76
N LYS A 33 1.09 18.46 -12.06
CA LYS A 33 0.73 19.46 -13.08
C LYS A 33 -0.76 19.75 -13.14
N GLN A 34 -1.59 18.76 -12.78
CA GLN A 34 -3.05 18.89 -12.74
C GLN A 34 -3.57 19.45 -11.40
N GLY A 35 -2.68 19.77 -10.47
CA GLY A 35 -3.02 20.29 -9.14
C GLY A 35 -3.74 19.25 -8.27
N GLY A 36 -3.30 17.99 -8.33
CA GLY A 36 -3.77 16.91 -7.46
C GLY A 36 -3.27 17.07 -6.04
N ASP A 37 -4.09 16.64 -5.07
CA ASP A 37 -3.72 16.64 -3.65
C ASP A 37 -3.17 15.28 -3.23
N ILE A 38 -3.77 14.19 -3.72
CA ILE A 38 -3.38 12.81 -3.44
C ILE A 38 -3.39 12.00 -4.73
N ILE A 39 -2.39 11.14 -4.91
CA ILE A 39 -2.42 10.06 -5.90
C ILE A 39 -2.34 8.71 -5.19
N VAL A 40 -3.19 7.77 -5.60
CA VAL A 40 -3.29 6.42 -5.04
C VAL A 40 -2.96 5.40 -6.10
N PHE A 41 -2.03 4.52 -5.82
CA PHE A 41 -1.63 3.40 -6.65
C PHE A 41 -2.26 2.09 -6.16
N SER A 42 -2.23 1.06 -7.00
CA SER A 42 -2.76 -0.25 -6.64
C SER A 42 -1.90 -0.96 -5.60
N GLU A 43 -2.49 -1.96 -4.96
CA GLU A 43 -1.84 -2.89 -4.04
C GLU A 43 -0.58 -3.48 -4.67
N LEU A 44 0.52 -3.53 -3.88
CA LEU A 44 1.83 -4.07 -4.29
C LEU A 44 2.36 -3.54 -5.64
N SER A 45 2.00 -2.31 -6.01
CA SER A 45 2.35 -1.69 -7.30
C SER A 45 3.86 -1.60 -7.54
N VAL A 46 4.67 -1.53 -6.49
CA VAL A 46 6.13 -1.47 -6.60
C VAL A 46 6.71 -2.78 -7.14
N CYS A 47 6.33 -3.91 -6.59
CA CYS A 47 6.85 -5.22 -7.01
C CYS A 47 5.98 -5.93 -8.05
N GLY A 48 4.76 -5.43 -8.31
CA GLY A 48 3.75 -6.10 -9.13
C GLY A 48 2.98 -7.17 -8.36
N TYR A 49 1.71 -7.41 -8.74
CA TYR A 49 0.82 -8.36 -8.07
C TYR A 49 0.43 -9.52 -8.99
N PRO A 50 0.42 -10.78 -8.50
CA PRO A 50 0.90 -11.27 -7.20
C PRO A 50 2.40 -11.64 -7.24
N PRO A 51 3.22 -11.16 -6.31
CA PRO A 51 4.66 -11.44 -6.31
C PRO A 51 5.03 -12.87 -5.89
N ARG A 52 4.17 -13.56 -5.13
CA ARG A 52 4.32 -14.95 -4.69
C ARG A 52 5.72 -15.25 -4.10
N ASP A 53 6.36 -16.35 -4.50
CA ASP A 53 7.64 -16.83 -3.95
C ASP A 53 8.82 -15.82 -4.13
N PHE A 54 8.68 -14.79 -4.97
CA PHE A 54 9.65 -13.70 -5.02
C PHE A 54 9.81 -12.99 -3.67
N LEU A 55 8.78 -13.01 -2.82
CA LEU A 55 8.83 -12.41 -1.49
C LEU A 55 9.75 -13.12 -0.50
N GLU A 56 10.18 -14.35 -0.82
CA GLU A 56 11.13 -15.12 0.00
C GLU A 56 12.60 -14.67 -0.19
N PHE A 57 12.86 -13.80 -1.17
CA PHE A 57 14.21 -13.32 -1.47
C PHE A 57 14.47 -11.92 -0.89
N ASP A 58 15.43 -11.82 0.02
CA ASP A 58 15.84 -10.54 0.62
C ASP A 58 16.19 -9.45 -0.41
N ASP A 59 16.80 -9.83 -1.54
CA ASP A 59 17.14 -8.90 -2.61
C ASP A 59 15.88 -8.22 -3.20
N ILE A 60 14.80 -8.96 -3.35
CA ILE A 60 13.50 -8.44 -3.81
C ILE A 60 12.93 -7.44 -2.80
N ILE A 61 12.97 -7.76 -1.52
CA ILE A 61 12.49 -6.87 -0.46
C ILE A 61 13.34 -5.60 -0.38
N ASN A 62 14.65 -5.72 -0.49
CA ASN A 62 15.55 -4.57 -0.51
C ASN A 62 15.31 -3.67 -1.74
N LYS A 63 15.01 -4.24 -2.90
CA LYS A 63 14.59 -3.48 -4.10
C LYS A 63 13.26 -2.77 -3.90
N CYS A 64 12.29 -3.38 -3.19
CA CYS A 64 11.06 -2.69 -2.82
C CYS A 64 11.32 -1.45 -1.98
N TYR A 65 12.17 -1.54 -0.95
CA TYR A 65 12.54 -0.40 -0.12
C TYR A 65 13.27 0.69 -0.90
N ALA A 66 14.20 0.31 -1.77
CA ALA A 66 14.91 1.26 -2.63
C ALA A 66 13.94 2.01 -3.55
N ALA A 67 13.00 1.31 -4.17
CA ALA A 67 11.96 1.90 -5.02
C ALA A 67 11.03 2.84 -4.24
N VAL A 68 10.59 2.45 -3.04
CA VAL A 68 9.78 3.32 -2.17
C VAL A 68 10.57 4.58 -1.79
N ALA A 69 11.87 4.45 -1.46
CA ALA A 69 12.72 5.59 -1.13
C ALA A 69 12.91 6.54 -2.32
N GLU A 70 12.99 6.03 -3.55
CA GLU A 70 13.03 6.83 -4.77
C GLU A 70 11.70 7.56 -5.00
N ILE A 71 10.57 6.85 -4.94
CA ILE A 71 9.22 7.42 -5.08
C ILE A 71 8.97 8.51 -4.03
N GLN A 72 9.44 8.31 -2.81
CA GLN A 72 9.33 9.26 -1.71
C GLN A 72 9.90 10.63 -2.06
N GLN A 73 10.99 10.71 -2.84
CA GLN A 73 11.58 11.99 -3.25
C GLN A 73 10.67 12.82 -4.17
N HIS A 74 9.71 12.17 -4.82
CA HIS A 74 8.70 12.80 -5.66
C HIS A 74 7.41 13.15 -4.91
N ALA A 75 7.27 12.77 -3.65
CA ALA A 75 6.13 13.10 -2.79
C ALA A 75 6.37 14.40 -2.01
N ASP A 76 6.74 15.47 -2.68
CA ASP A 76 7.06 16.79 -2.09
C ASP A 76 5.80 17.63 -1.81
N THR A 77 5.03 17.93 -2.85
CA THR A 77 3.83 18.81 -2.81
C THR A 77 2.51 18.04 -2.92
N ILE A 78 2.58 16.76 -3.24
CA ILE A 78 1.44 15.86 -3.38
C ILE A 78 1.61 14.66 -2.43
N ALA A 79 0.52 14.22 -1.80
CA ALA A 79 0.53 12.97 -1.06
C ALA A 79 0.46 11.76 -2.01
N VAL A 80 1.26 10.75 -1.73
CA VAL A 80 1.34 9.51 -2.53
C VAL A 80 1.00 8.33 -1.66
N ILE A 81 0.06 7.48 -2.11
CA ILE A 81 -0.24 6.19 -1.47
C ILE A 81 0.23 5.10 -2.45
N VAL A 82 1.23 4.33 -2.05
CA VAL A 82 1.87 3.31 -2.89
C VAL A 82 1.99 1.98 -2.16
N GLY A 83 1.68 0.88 -2.83
CA GLY A 83 1.71 -0.48 -2.29
C GLY A 83 3.06 -1.16 -2.47
N ALA A 84 3.64 -1.67 -1.37
CA ALA A 84 4.85 -2.50 -1.35
C ALA A 84 4.87 -3.40 -0.12
N PRO A 85 5.66 -4.51 -0.10
CA PRO A 85 5.91 -5.27 1.11
C PRO A 85 6.60 -4.42 2.18
N ASP A 86 6.30 -4.71 3.46
CA ASP A 86 7.00 -4.13 4.61
C ASP A 86 7.46 -5.23 5.55
N LYS A 87 8.64 -5.08 6.19
CA LYS A 87 9.19 -6.09 7.11
C LYS A 87 8.43 -6.06 8.44
N ASN A 88 8.05 -7.25 8.90
CA ASN A 88 7.54 -7.42 10.24
C ASN A 88 8.73 -7.39 11.23
N THR A 89 8.75 -6.39 12.08
CA THR A 89 9.78 -6.24 13.12
C THR A 89 9.45 -6.99 14.42
N ILE A 90 8.25 -7.59 14.50
CA ILE A 90 7.80 -8.37 15.66
C ILE A 90 8.41 -9.77 15.53
N PRO A 91 9.06 -10.33 16.59
CA PRO A 91 9.72 -11.64 16.53
C PRO A 91 8.78 -12.85 16.41
N LYS A 92 7.54 -12.64 16.02
CA LYS A 92 6.51 -13.68 15.88
C LYS A 92 5.69 -13.44 14.62
N GLY A 93 5.17 -14.51 14.04
CA GLY A 93 4.39 -14.46 12.82
C GLY A 93 5.28 -14.55 11.57
N LYS A 94 4.80 -14.05 10.45
CA LYS A 94 5.52 -14.02 9.18
C LYS A 94 6.39 -12.77 9.07
N ASP A 95 7.39 -12.84 8.23
CA ASP A 95 8.44 -11.80 8.13
C ASP A 95 7.98 -10.52 7.41
N LEU A 96 6.82 -10.55 6.72
CA LEU A 96 6.35 -9.47 5.88
C LEU A 96 4.89 -9.11 6.14
N PHE A 97 4.59 -7.82 5.95
CA PHE A 97 3.24 -7.29 5.77
C PHE A 97 3.02 -6.88 4.30
N ASN A 98 1.80 -7.06 3.81
CA ASN A 98 1.32 -6.34 2.64
C ASN A 98 0.96 -4.91 3.07
N ALA A 99 1.63 -3.91 2.53
CA ALA A 99 1.59 -2.56 3.06
C ALA A 99 1.25 -1.50 2.01
N ALA A 100 0.65 -0.41 2.48
CA ALA A 100 0.47 0.83 1.74
C ALA A 100 1.18 1.97 2.48
N TYR A 101 2.16 2.56 1.82
CA TYR A 101 2.94 3.69 2.32
C TYR A 101 2.23 4.99 1.98
N PHE A 102 2.01 5.83 2.99
CA PHE A 102 1.55 7.20 2.84
C PHE A 102 2.75 8.14 2.88
N LEU A 103 3.11 8.68 1.72
CA LEU A 103 4.28 9.53 1.51
C LEU A 103 3.82 10.98 1.30
N PHE A 104 4.45 11.91 1.99
CA PHE A 104 4.24 13.35 1.82
C PHE A 104 5.42 14.15 2.35
N GLU A 105 5.73 15.32 1.77
CA GLU A 105 6.88 16.15 2.15
C GLU A 105 8.21 15.39 2.13
N LYS A 106 8.35 14.46 1.18
CA LYS A 106 9.49 13.55 1.04
C LYS A 106 9.75 12.66 2.27
N GLU A 107 8.71 12.36 3.02
CA GLU A 107 8.77 11.53 4.22
C GLU A 107 7.68 10.44 4.17
N VAL A 108 7.92 9.34 4.86
CA VAL A 108 6.89 8.35 5.17
C VAL A 108 6.08 8.89 6.35
N LYS A 109 4.87 9.35 6.09
CA LYS A 109 3.97 9.89 7.13
C LYS A 109 3.15 8.80 7.82
N GLY A 110 3.07 7.61 7.23
CA GLY A 110 2.39 6.46 7.81
C GLY A 110 2.48 5.23 6.91
N ILE A 111 2.28 4.06 7.51
CA ILE A 111 2.20 2.78 6.81
C ILE A 111 0.94 2.09 7.30
N ALA A 112 0.09 1.66 6.37
CA ALA A 112 -1.04 0.80 6.66
C ALA A 112 -0.69 -0.63 6.24
N HIS A 113 -0.93 -1.60 7.13
CA HIS A 113 -0.73 -3.01 6.87
C HIS A 113 -2.09 -3.70 6.66
N LYS A 114 -2.14 -4.60 5.68
CA LYS A 114 -3.35 -5.36 5.34
C LYS A 114 -3.71 -6.35 6.44
N THR A 115 -4.98 -6.41 6.79
CA THR A 115 -5.53 -7.34 7.79
C THR A 115 -6.14 -8.57 7.14
N CYS A 116 -6.97 -8.38 6.12
CA CYS A 116 -7.71 -9.45 5.45
C CYS A 116 -6.88 -10.01 4.29
N LEU A 117 -6.27 -11.18 4.50
CA LEU A 117 -5.37 -11.83 3.55
C LEU A 117 -6.14 -12.96 2.82
N PRO A 118 -6.55 -12.77 1.56
CA PRO A 118 -7.30 -13.78 0.82
C PRO A 118 -6.46 -15.01 0.50
N THR A 119 -7.11 -16.19 0.59
CA THR A 119 -6.52 -17.51 0.31
C THR A 119 -7.40 -18.34 -0.62
N TYR A 120 -8.23 -17.70 -1.41
CA TYR A 120 -9.16 -18.32 -2.33
C TYR A 120 -8.86 -17.92 -3.77
N ASP A 121 -9.33 -18.72 -4.73
CA ASP A 121 -9.11 -18.54 -6.18
C ASP A 121 -7.60 -18.42 -6.50
N VAL A 122 -7.17 -17.30 -7.06
CA VAL A 122 -5.76 -17.06 -7.43
C VAL A 122 -4.95 -16.45 -6.27
N PHE A 123 -5.60 -16.12 -5.16
CA PHE A 123 -4.98 -15.46 -4.03
C PHE A 123 -4.36 -16.45 -3.05
N ASP A 124 -3.14 -16.16 -2.59
CA ASP A 124 -2.42 -16.94 -1.59
C ASP A 124 -1.61 -16.02 -0.65
N GLU A 125 -2.24 -14.92 -0.23
CA GLU A 125 -1.53 -13.89 0.53
C GLU A 125 -1.16 -14.32 1.94
N ASN A 126 -2.01 -15.11 2.59
CA ASN A 126 -1.73 -15.60 3.94
C ASN A 126 -0.50 -16.52 4.01
N ARG A 127 0.02 -17.02 2.89
CA ARG A 127 1.27 -17.77 2.85
C ARG A 127 2.48 -16.88 3.15
N TYR A 128 2.48 -15.64 2.69
CA TYR A 128 3.64 -14.75 2.69
C TYR A 128 3.55 -13.64 3.73
N PHE A 129 2.32 -13.14 3.98
CA PHE A 129 2.11 -11.96 4.79
C PHE A 129 1.51 -12.27 6.16
N GLU A 130 1.90 -11.48 7.16
CA GLU A 130 1.27 -11.44 8.47
C GLU A 130 0.05 -10.51 8.42
N PRO A 131 -1.12 -10.90 8.97
CA PRO A 131 -2.25 -10.02 9.09
C PRO A 131 -2.00 -8.92 10.12
N ALA A 132 -2.40 -7.69 9.80
CA ALA A 132 -2.34 -6.59 10.76
C ALA A 132 -3.51 -6.62 11.75
N TYR A 133 -3.26 -6.14 12.97
CA TYR A 133 -4.25 -6.01 14.03
C TYR A 133 -4.40 -4.58 14.55
N GLU A 134 -3.64 -3.65 13.96
CA GLU A 134 -3.66 -2.23 14.29
C GLU A 134 -3.91 -1.40 13.02
N TRP A 135 -4.71 -0.36 13.16
CA TRP A 135 -5.08 0.50 12.05
C TRP A 135 -4.78 1.96 12.40
N ASN A 136 -4.10 2.64 11.50
CA ASN A 136 -3.69 4.01 11.70
C ASN A 136 -4.58 4.96 10.89
N VAL A 137 -4.96 6.06 11.53
CA VAL A 137 -5.62 7.19 10.89
C VAL A 137 -4.61 8.31 10.73
N ASN A 138 -4.36 8.70 9.49
CA ASN A 138 -3.46 9.80 9.15
C ASN A 138 -4.24 11.10 8.98
N GLU A 139 -3.67 12.21 9.42
CA GLU A 139 -4.21 13.53 9.13
C GLU A 139 -3.51 14.15 7.92
N PHE A 140 -4.29 14.65 6.96
CA PHE A 140 -3.79 15.35 5.79
C PHE A 140 -4.73 16.50 5.41
N LYS A 141 -4.20 17.72 5.35
CA LYS A 141 -4.97 18.95 5.04
C LYS A 141 -6.21 19.10 5.93
N GLY A 142 -6.06 18.86 7.24
CA GLY A 142 -7.12 18.99 8.25
C GLY A 142 -8.24 17.93 8.16
N GLN A 143 -8.02 16.85 7.45
CA GLN A 143 -8.98 15.73 7.37
C GLN A 143 -8.31 14.42 7.82
N LYS A 144 -9.02 13.65 8.63
CA LYS A 144 -8.61 12.32 9.03
C LYS A 144 -8.84 11.33 7.88
N ARG A 145 -7.88 10.44 7.65
CA ARG A 145 -7.91 9.39 6.62
C ARG A 145 -7.40 8.09 7.13
N ALA A 146 -8.09 7.04 6.78
CA ALA A 146 -7.64 5.69 6.91
C ALA A 146 -7.32 5.13 5.52
N VAL A 147 -6.24 4.35 5.42
CA VAL A 147 -5.89 3.59 4.22
C VAL A 147 -6.25 2.13 4.50
N THR A 148 -7.01 1.53 3.60
CA THR A 148 -7.34 0.11 3.60
C THR A 148 -6.84 -0.52 2.30
N ILE A 149 -6.55 -1.81 2.33
CA ILE A 149 -5.98 -2.52 1.19
C ILE A 149 -6.95 -3.62 0.76
N CYS A 150 -7.51 -3.46 -0.45
CA CYS A 150 -8.34 -4.45 -1.16
C CYS A 150 -9.37 -5.12 -0.25
N GLU A 151 -9.12 -6.36 0.18
CA GLU A 151 -10.01 -7.22 0.96
C GLU A 151 -10.44 -6.62 2.31
N ASP A 152 -9.70 -5.67 2.86
CA ASP A 152 -10.01 -5.03 4.15
C ASP A 152 -11.38 -4.35 4.18
N ILE A 153 -11.88 -3.87 3.03
CA ILE A 153 -13.20 -3.23 2.93
C ILE A 153 -14.34 -4.21 2.64
N TRP A 154 -14.03 -5.46 2.34
CA TRP A 154 -15.05 -6.43 1.93
C TRP A 154 -15.66 -7.20 3.08
N ASN A 155 -15.03 -7.19 4.24
CA ASN A 155 -15.47 -7.92 5.43
C ASN A 155 -16.58 -7.14 6.18
N LEU A 156 -17.61 -6.73 5.45
CA LEU A 156 -18.76 -5.98 5.94
C LEU A 156 -20.02 -6.83 5.77
N GLY A 157 -20.86 -6.93 6.82
CA GLY A 157 -22.17 -7.57 6.75
C GLY A 157 -22.33 -8.79 7.64
N ASP A 158 -23.39 -9.57 7.41
CA ASP A 158 -23.87 -10.61 8.31
C ASP A 158 -23.10 -11.94 8.24
N ASN A 159 -22.29 -12.12 7.19
CA ASN A 159 -21.47 -13.32 7.01
C ASN A 159 -20.06 -12.96 6.59
N PRO A 160 -19.24 -12.39 7.49
CA PRO A 160 -17.90 -11.97 7.17
C PRO A 160 -16.97 -13.19 6.99
N LEU A 161 -16.12 -13.15 5.95
CA LEU A 161 -15.08 -14.15 5.71
C LEU A 161 -14.01 -14.20 6.80
N TYR A 162 -13.79 -13.06 7.46
CA TYR A 162 -12.75 -12.88 8.46
C TYR A 162 -13.36 -12.55 9.81
N ARG A 163 -12.69 -12.98 10.88
CA ARG A 163 -13.10 -12.71 12.28
C ARG A 163 -12.92 -11.24 12.68
N ILE A 164 -12.10 -10.50 11.93
CA ILE A 164 -11.73 -9.11 12.22
C ILE A 164 -12.27 -8.24 11.10
N SER A 165 -12.88 -7.11 11.48
CA SER A 165 -13.34 -6.08 10.55
C SER A 165 -12.46 -4.83 10.71
N PRO A 166 -11.52 -4.56 9.79
CA PRO A 166 -10.70 -3.34 9.83
C PRO A 166 -11.55 -2.08 9.83
N MET A 167 -12.60 -2.05 9.01
CA MET A 167 -13.52 -0.92 8.96
C MET A 167 -14.22 -0.66 10.30
N GLY A 168 -14.64 -1.72 11.00
CA GLY A 168 -15.22 -1.59 12.33
C GLY A 168 -14.24 -1.03 13.36
N GLY A 169 -12.95 -1.31 13.24
CA GLY A 169 -11.89 -0.75 14.08
C GLY A 169 -11.60 0.72 13.79
N LEU A 170 -11.57 1.10 12.50
CA LEU A 170 -11.30 2.47 12.04
C LEU A 170 -12.43 3.47 12.34
N MET A 171 -13.64 2.99 12.55
CA MET A 171 -14.82 3.83 12.83
C MET A 171 -15.07 4.09 14.34
N ARG A 172 -14.26 3.52 15.23
CA ARG A 172 -14.33 3.71 16.70
C ARG A 172 -13.36 4.79 17.15
#